data_2fb58f2a6c9c59f7999d44ce3d2ffee2
#
_entry.id   2fb58f2a6c9c59f7999d44ce3d2ffee2
#
_cell.length_a   1.000
_cell.length_b   1.000
_cell.length_c   1.000
_cell.angle_alpha   90.00
_cell.angle_beta   90.00
_cell.angle_gamma   90.00
#
_symmetry.space_group_name_H-M   'P 1'
#
loop_
_entity.id
_entity.type
_entity.pdbx_description
1 polymer ?
#
loop_
_entity_poly.entity_id
_entity_poly.type
_entity_poly.pdbx_seq_one_letter_code
_entity_poly.pdbx_strand_id
1 'polypeptide(L)'
;GEFFSISGVLWRAEIWQDAEEKYATIGRLDFPADDPLVIEWGETDKLEPVQSSKATLTVVSRVDRQYKDLYTVDTGSIRMDVYRDNTLYWSGTLDTELYEEPFSYEKEYEVTLTFSDFAVLDRLKFQEDGFLTLLELFQKALHNSFINIRGIQQYISTSRAGDTSSETLLSHTCINCGNFYDEDGEPMTWRTVLDETLRPFAMRMIQRSGDVFIYDLNAIQDTFEPELIHWEGKD
;
A
#
# COMPACT_ATOMS: atom_id res chain seq x y z
N GLY A 1 -17.28 -6.26 5.54
CA GLY A 1 -17.81 -6.58 6.86
C GLY A 1 -17.51 -5.48 7.85
N GLU A 2 -18.25 -5.42 8.94
CA GLU A 2 -18.11 -4.39 9.98
C GLU A 2 -18.02 -5.03 11.37
N PHE A 3 -17.23 -4.42 12.26
CA PHE A 3 -17.12 -4.82 13.67
C PHE A 3 -16.76 -3.61 14.54
N PHE A 4 -16.98 -3.73 15.84
CA PHE A 4 -16.58 -2.71 16.81
C PHE A 4 -15.37 -3.17 17.61
N SER A 5 -14.42 -2.28 17.81
CA SER A 5 -13.34 -2.52 18.77
C SER A 5 -13.85 -2.47 20.22
N ILE A 6 -13.04 -2.96 21.16
CA ILE A 6 -13.34 -2.88 22.59
C ILE A 6 -13.60 -1.42 23.05
N SER A 7 -12.96 -0.45 22.40
CA SER A 7 -13.16 0.98 22.67
C SER A 7 -14.39 1.59 21.99
N GLY A 8 -15.21 0.79 21.29
CA GLY A 8 -16.43 1.23 20.61
C GLY A 8 -16.20 1.92 19.25
N VAL A 9 -15.01 1.85 18.70
CA VAL A 9 -14.70 2.40 17.36
C VAL A 9 -15.22 1.44 16.30
N LEU A 10 -15.92 1.98 15.31
CA LEU A 10 -16.41 1.19 14.16
C LEU A 10 -15.25 0.94 13.18
N TRP A 11 -15.05 -0.33 12.88
CA TRP A 11 -14.14 -0.77 11.83
C TRP A 11 -14.91 -1.46 10.72
N ARG A 12 -14.51 -1.22 9.48
CA ARG A 12 -15.08 -1.84 8.29
C ARG A 12 -13.96 -2.30 7.37
N ALA A 13 -13.97 -3.58 6.98
CA ALA A 13 -13.09 -4.13 5.97
C ALA A 13 -13.89 -4.45 4.70
N GLU A 14 -13.38 -4.00 3.55
CA GLU A 14 -13.93 -4.24 2.23
C GLU A 14 -12.88 -4.89 1.36
N ILE A 15 -13.21 -6.01 0.70
CA ILE A 15 -12.36 -6.66 -0.27
C ILE A 15 -12.89 -6.34 -1.66
N TRP A 16 -12.03 -5.80 -2.48
CA TRP A 16 -12.28 -5.43 -3.87
C TRP A 16 -11.53 -6.39 -4.77
N GLN A 17 -12.21 -6.87 -5.80
CA GLN A 17 -11.62 -7.70 -6.83
C GLN A 17 -11.74 -6.98 -8.16
N ASP A 18 -10.62 -6.86 -8.88
CA ASP A 18 -10.63 -6.39 -10.26
C ASP A 18 -11.14 -7.56 -11.13
N ALA A 19 -12.34 -7.40 -11.67
CA ALA A 19 -13.00 -8.42 -12.48
C ALA A 19 -13.58 -7.78 -13.74
N GLU A 20 -13.49 -8.50 -14.85
CA GLU A 20 -14.06 -8.06 -16.14
C GLU A 20 -15.58 -7.89 -16.06
N GLU A 21 -16.25 -8.66 -15.19
CA GLU A 21 -17.69 -8.56 -14.97
C GLU A 21 -17.99 -8.04 -13.56
N LYS A 22 -18.85 -7.02 -13.48
CA LYS A 22 -19.35 -6.53 -12.20
C LYS A 22 -20.30 -7.53 -11.59
N TYR A 23 -20.01 -8.00 -10.38
CA TYR A 23 -20.91 -8.85 -9.62
C TYR A 23 -22.19 -8.07 -9.26
N ALA A 24 -23.35 -8.72 -9.48
CA ALA A 24 -24.65 -8.12 -9.18
C ALA A 24 -24.95 -8.02 -7.67
N THR A 25 -24.20 -8.73 -6.84
CA THR A 25 -24.40 -8.79 -5.39
C THR A 25 -23.09 -8.66 -4.64
N ILE A 26 -23.07 -7.81 -3.61
CA ILE A 26 -21.94 -7.67 -2.69
C ILE A 26 -22.03 -8.83 -1.67
N GLY A 27 -21.01 -9.66 -1.61
CA GLY A 27 -20.87 -10.68 -0.57
C GLY A 27 -20.62 -10.06 0.80
N ARG A 28 -21.11 -10.70 1.86
CA ARG A 28 -20.84 -10.28 3.23
C ARG A 28 -19.68 -11.09 3.79
N LEU A 29 -18.74 -10.42 4.46
CA LEU A 29 -17.72 -11.06 5.27
C LEU A 29 -18.27 -11.26 6.69
N ASP A 30 -18.19 -12.48 7.20
CA ASP A 30 -18.48 -12.81 8.59
C ASP A 30 -17.16 -12.89 9.36
N PHE A 31 -17.09 -12.23 10.51
CA PHE A 31 -15.89 -12.16 11.34
C PHE A 31 -16.02 -13.04 12.58
N PRO A 32 -14.90 -13.62 13.08
CA PRO A 32 -14.87 -14.26 14.38
C PRO A 32 -15.12 -13.23 15.50
N ALA A 33 -15.38 -13.74 16.70
CA ALA A 33 -15.64 -12.89 17.86
C ALA A 33 -14.38 -12.12 18.35
N ASP A 34 -13.21 -12.73 18.15
CA ASP A 34 -11.94 -12.22 18.67
C ASP A 34 -11.02 -11.79 17.50
N ASP A 35 -10.42 -10.62 17.61
CA ASP A 35 -9.36 -10.06 16.77
C ASP A 35 -9.47 -10.31 15.25
N PRO A 36 -10.56 -9.91 14.60
CA PRO A 36 -10.76 -10.20 13.18
C PRO A 36 -9.77 -9.50 12.26
N LEU A 37 -9.13 -8.42 12.72
CA LEU A 37 -8.20 -7.62 11.93
C LEU A 37 -7.00 -7.19 12.78
N VAL A 38 -5.81 -7.54 12.30
CA VAL A 38 -4.54 -7.09 12.87
C VAL A 38 -3.76 -6.34 11.80
N ILE A 39 -3.32 -5.11 12.08
CA ILE A 39 -2.46 -4.33 11.18
C ILE A 39 -1.11 -4.13 11.86
N GLU A 40 -0.06 -4.58 11.19
CA GLU A 40 1.31 -4.54 11.70
C GLU A 40 2.16 -3.65 10.79
N TRP A 41 2.80 -2.67 11.39
CA TRP A 41 3.91 -1.94 10.76
C TRP A 41 5.18 -2.66 11.19
N GLY A 42 5.82 -3.37 10.26
CA GLY A 42 6.93 -4.26 10.55
C GLY A 42 8.07 -3.58 11.32
N GLU A 43 8.80 -4.36 12.10
CA GLU A 43 10.11 -3.97 12.62
C GLU A 43 11.14 -4.00 11.49
N THR A 44 10.90 -3.23 10.44
CA THR A 44 11.87 -3.04 9.37
C THR A 44 13.08 -2.29 9.91
N ASP A 45 14.23 -2.57 9.33
CA ASP A 45 15.42 -1.77 9.58
C ASP A 45 15.04 -0.30 9.48
N LYS A 46 15.34 0.46 10.55
CA LYS A 46 15.05 1.91 10.61
C LYS A 46 15.66 2.69 9.43
N LEU A 47 16.54 2.07 8.66
CA LEU A 47 17.19 2.64 7.49
C LEU A 47 16.54 2.21 6.17
N GLU A 48 15.54 1.34 6.18
CA GLU A 48 14.84 0.93 4.97
C GLU A 48 13.97 2.05 4.42
N PRO A 49 14.14 2.46 3.13
CA PRO A 49 13.45 3.62 2.58
C PRO A 49 11.93 3.42 2.47
N VAL A 50 11.47 2.27 1.97
CA VAL A 50 10.05 1.95 1.86
C VAL A 50 9.64 1.03 3.01
N GLN A 51 8.86 1.56 3.94
CA GLN A 51 8.38 0.82 5.10
C GLN A 51 7.02 0.21 4.81
N SER A 52 7.00 -1.09 4.55
CA SER A 52 5.78 -1.82 4.29
C SER A 52 5.03 -2.16 5.58
N SER A 53 3.72 -2.25 5.46
CA SER A 53 2.83 -2.75 6.50
C SER A 53 2.04 -3.95 5.99
N LYS A 54 1.54 -4.74 6.95
CA LYS A 54 0.82 -5.97 6.69
C LYS A 54 -0.47 -5.97 7.48
N ALA A 55 -1.54 -6.41 6.87
CA ALA A 55 -2.80 -6.64 7.56
C ALA A 55 -3.22 -8.11 7.44
N THR A 56 -3.62 -8.67 8.56
CA THR A 56 -4.17 -10.02 8.65
C THR A 56 -5.65 -9.91 8.95
N LEU A 57 -6.49 -10.43 8.07
CA LEU A 57 -7.93 -10.47 8.22
C LEU A 57 -8.38 -11.91 8.43
N THR A 58 -9.03 -12.19 9.55
CA THR A 58 -9.65 -13.49 9.83
C THR A 58 -11.14 -13.42 9.52
N VAL A 59 -11.61 -14.33 8.68
CA VAL A 59 -13.01 -14.44 8.26
C VAL A 59 -13.54 -15.84 8.55
N VAL A 60 -14.85 -15.96 8.79
CA VAL A 60 -15.49 -17.24 9.00
C VAL A 60 -16.01 -17.77 7.67
N SER A 61 -15.55 -18.96 7.29
CA SER A 61 -16.08 -19.72 6.16
C SER A 61 -17.21 -20.62 6.63
N ARG A 62 -18.37 -20.52 5.98
CA ARG A 62 -19.57 -21.33 6.31
C ARG A 62 -19.78 -22.51 5.38
N VAL A 63 -19.10 -22.51 4.25
CA VAL A 63 -19.13 -23.57 3.25
C VAL A 63 -17.72 -23.85 2.77
N ASP A 64 -17.50 -25.10 2.35
CA ASP A 64 -16.20 -25.50 1.80
C ASP A 64 -15.76 -24.57 0.66
N ARG A 65 -14.55 -24.07 0.77
CA ARG A 65 -13.91 -23.17 -0.22
C ARG A 65 -14.72 -21.92 -0.57
N GLN A 66 -15.37 -21.31 0.43
CA GLN A 66 -16.17 -20.10 0.26
C GLN A 66 -15.39 -18.95 -0.39
N TYR A 67 -14.10 -18.84 -0.08
CA TYR A 67 -13.24 -17.75 -0.53
C TYR A 67 -12.27 -18.16 -1.65
N LYS A 68 -12.53 -19.28 -2.35
CA LYS A 68 -11.68 -19.79 -3.42
C LYS A 68 -11.46 -18.77 -4.56
N ASP A 69 -12.44 -17.89 -4.80
CA ASP A 69 -12.37 -16.88 -5.86
C ASP A 69 -11.35 -15.76 -5.53
N LEU A 70 -10.87 -15.70 -4.27
CA LEU A 70 -9.76 -14.84 -3.89
C LEU A 70 -8.39 -15.44 -4.26
N TYR A 71 -8.34 -16.73 -4.68
CA TYR A 71 -7.12 -17.35 -5.18
C TYR A 71 -6.88 -16.96 -6.63
N THR A 72 -6.27 -15.85 -6.84
CA THR A 72 -5.87 -15.41 -8.17
C THR A 72 -4.35 -15.39 -8.26
N VAL A 73 -3.84 -15.65 -9.46
CA VAL A 73 -2.41 -15.50 -9.75
C VAL A 73 -2.06 -14.07 -10.19
N ASP A 74 -3.08 -13.25 -10.42
CA ASP A 74 -2.88 -11.88 -10.90
C ASP A 74 -2.48 -10.96 -9.73
N THR A 75 -1.27 -10.43 -9.82
CA THR A 75 -0.71 -9.53 -8.82
C THR A 75 -1.54 -8.24 -8.74
N GLY A 76 -1.97 -7.90 -7.53
CA GLY A 76 -2.71 -6.66 -7.27
C GLY A 76 -4.21 -6.70 -7.62
N SER A 77 -4.73 -7.83 -8.15
CA SER A 77 -6.13 -7.95 -8.55
C SER A 77 -7.11 -7.95 -7.37
N ILE A 78 -6.64 -8.24 -6.16
CA ILE A 78 -7.46 -8.24 -4.95
C ILE A 78 -6.87 -7.26 -3.94
N ARG A 79 -7.68 -6.28 -3.56
CA ARG A 79 -7.35 -5.23 -2.60
C ARG A 79 -8.30 -5.27 -1.42
N MET A 80 -7.77 -5.00 -0.23
CA MET A 80 -8.55 -4.74 0.96
C MET A 80 -8.41 -3.27 1.36
N ASP A 81 -9.55 -2.61 1.58
CA ASP A 81 -9.65 -1.28 2.16
C ASP A 81 -10.21 -1.40 3.58
N VAL A 82 -9.53 -0.82 4.53
CA VAL A 82 -9.92 -0.77 5.93
C VAL A 82 -10.32 0.64 6.30
N TYR A 83 -11.51 0.78 6.86
CA TYR A 83 -12.06 2.07 7.32
C TYR A 83 -12.18 2.08 8.84
N ARG A 84 -11.85 3.21 9.44
CA ARG A 84 -12.08 3.53 10.84
C ARG A 84 -13.04 4.69 10.93
N ASP A 85 -14.19 4.50 11.58
CA ASP A 85 -15.27 5.50 11.64
C ASP A 85 -15.59 6.11 10.26
N ASN A 86 -15.73 5.24 9.24
CA ASN A 86 -15.97 5.57 7.84
C ASN A 86 -14.86 6.35 7.12
N THR A 87 -13.71 6.55 7.73
CA THR A 87 -12.54 7.16 7.09
C THR A 87 -11.55 6.07 6.70
N LEU A 88 -11.06 6.09 5.47
CA LEU A 88 -10.02 5.16 5.02
C LEU A 88 -8.82 5.24 5.96
N TYR A 89 -8.43 4.09 6.49
CA TYR A 89 -7.35 3.96 7.47
C TYR A 89 -6.15 3.21 6.90
N TRP A 90 -6.39 2.17 6.12
CA TRP A 90 -5.36 1.32 5.55
C TRP A 90 -5.86 0.66 4.26
N SER A 91 -4.94 0.38 3.33
CA SER A 91 -5.24 -0.39 2.13
C SER A 91 -4.03 -1.25 1.73
N GLY A 92 -4.29 -2.44 1.21
CA GLY A 92 -3.25 -3.34 0.72
C GLY A 92 -3.80 -4.39 -0.21
N THR A 93 -2.91 -5.08 -0.92
CA THR A 93 -3.22 -6.15 -1.85
C THR A 93 -3.02 -7.52 -1.20
N LEU A 94 -3.82 -8.50 -1.60
CA LEU A 94 -3.75 -9.86 -1.10
C LEU A 94 -2.41 -10.50 -1.44
N ASP A 95 -1.76 -11.10 -0.45
CA ASP A 95 -0.60 -11.94 -0.66
C ASP A 95 -1.07 -13.38 -0.91
N THR A 96 -1.13 -13.74 -2.18
CA THR A 96 -1.62 -15.05 -2.63
C THR A 96 -0.71 -16.21 -2.24
N GLU A 97 0.58 -15.95 -1.92
CA GLU A 97 1.51 -16.99 -1.49
C GLU A 97 1.30 -17.43 -0.04
N LEU A 98 0.66 -16.56 0.77
CA LEU A 98 0.37 -16.82 2.19
C LEU A 98 -1.06 -17.32 2.43
N TYR A 99 -1.79 -17.67 1.38
CA TYR A 99 -3.13 -18.20 1.56
C TYR A 99 -3.09 -19.67 1.94
N GLU A 100 -3.69 -19.98 3.08
CA GLU A 100 -3.93 -21.34 3.55
C GLU A 100 -5.41 -21.49 3.92
N GLU A 101 -6.07 -22.47 3.36
CA GLU A 101 -7.42 -22.84 3.78
C GLU A 101 -7.36 -24.21 4.47
N PRO A 102 -7.75 -24.33 5.74
CA PRO A 102 -7.72 -25.60 6.44
C PRO A 102 -8.74 -26.57 5.84
N PHE A 103 -8.31 -27.82 5.64
CA PHE A 103 -9.27 -28.89 5.33
C PHE A 103 -10.01 -29.25 6.61
N SER A 104 -11.26 -28.80 6.74
CA SER A 104 -12.09 -29.09 7.91
C SER A 104 -13.38 -29.79 7.51
N TYR A 105 -13.79 -30.77 8.33
CA TYR A 105 -15.12 -31.37 8.25
C TYR A 105 -16.19 -30.56 9.01
N GLU A 106 -15.74 -29.54 9.73
CA GLU A 106 -16.63 -28.63 10.45
C GLU A 106 -17.32 -27.69 9.46
N LYS A 107 -18.56 -27.33 9.76
CA LYS A 107 -19.34 -26.45 8.87
C LYS A 107 -18.91 -24.99 8.93
N GLU A 108 -18.20 -24.60 9.96
CA GLU A 108 -17.70 -23.23 10.17
C GLU A 108 -16.25 -23.32 10.61
N TYR A 109 -15.37 -22.66 9.87
CA TYR A 109 -13.93 -22.58 10.18
C TYR A 109 -13.39 -21.20 9.82
N GLU A 110 -12.31 -20.84 10.45
CA GLU A 110 -11.65 -19.56 10.21
C GLU A 110 -10.68 -19.67 9.05
N VAL A 111 -10.68 -18.65 8.21
CA VAL A 111 -9.73 -18.46 7.10
C VAL A 111 -8.99 -17.15 7.34
N THR A 112 -7.67 -17.21 7.26
CA THR A 112 -6.81 -16.04 7.43
C THR A 112 -6.33 -15.55 6.09
N LEU A 113 -6.62 -14.28 5.79
CA LEU A 113 -6.20 -13.59 4.58
C LEU A 113 -5.13 -12.56 4.96
N THR A 114 -4.01 -12.59 4.27
CA THR A 114 -2.92 -11.65 4.49
C THR A 114 -2.83 -10.65 3.34
N PHE A 115 -2.73 -9.38 3.70
CA PHE A 115 -2.60 -8.27 2.75
C PHE A 115 -1.37 -7.45 3.08
N SER A 116 -0.74 -6.87 2.07
CA SER A 116 0.42 -5.99 2.22
C SER A 116 0.25 -4.74 1.36
N ASP A 117 0.75 -3.59 1.83
CA ASP A 117 0.59 -2.33 1.10
C ASP A 117 1.53 -2.21 -0.11
N PHE A 118 2.83 -2.49 0.04
CA PHE A 118 3.81 -2.26 -1.02
C PHE A 118 4.48 -3.54 -1.56
N ALA A 119 4.09 -4.73 -1.11
CA ALA A 119 4.73 -5.98 -1.52
C ALA A 119 4.60 -6.26 -3.03
N VAL A 120 3.54 -5.77 -3.66
CA VAL A 120 3.35 -5.90 -5.12
C VAL A 120 4.47 -5.24 -5.91
N LEU A 121 5.09 -4.18 -5.38
CA LEU A 121 6.18 -3.44 -6.03
C LEU A 121 7.48 -4.26 -6.13
N ASP A 122 7.64 -5.30 -5.32
CA ASP A 122 8.77 -6.24 -5.40
C ASP A 122 8.70 -7.13 -6.65
N ARG A 123 7.50 -7.29 -7.23
CA ARG A 123 7.24 -8.17 -8.38
C ARG A 123 7.11 -7.40 -9.69
N LEU A 124 6.61 -6.17 -9.62
CA LEU A 124 6.39 -5.36 -10.82
C LEU A 124 7.68 -4.73 -11.32
N LYS A 125 7.95 -4.92 -12.61
CA LYS A 125 9.10 -4.34 -13.30
C LYS A 125 8.84 -2.89 -13.67
N PHE A 126 9.86 -2.05 -13.52
CA PHE A 126 9.86 -0.66 -13.94
C PHE A 126 9.88 -0.58 -15.47
N GLN A 127 8.94 0.15 -16.07
CA GLN A 127 8.78 0.22 -17.52
C GLN A 127 8.68 1.67 -18.04
N GLU A 128 9.25 2.63 -17.29
CA GLU A 128 9.23 4.02 -17.67
C GLU A 128 10.50 4.40 -18.43
N ASP A 129 10.39 5.40 -19.29
CA ASP A 129 11.49 5.94 -20.07
C ASP A 129 11.63 7.45 -19.92
N GLY A 130 12.71 8.03 -20.48
CA GLY A 130 12.96 9.46 -20.45
C GLY A 130 13.32 10.00 -19.07
N PHE A 131 12.71 11.12 -18.68
CA PHE A 131 12.94 11.80 -17.40
C PHE A 131 11.63 11.93 -16.65
N LEU A 132 11.66 11.62 -15.36
CA LEU A 132 10.55 11.83 -14.43
C LEU A 132 11.00 12.73 -13.29
N THR A 133 10.13 13.56 -12.77
CA THR A 133 10.32 14.18 -11.47
C THR A 133 10.20 13.13 -10.36
N LEU A 134 10.77 13.38 -9.18
CA LEU A 134 10.58 12.49 -8.03
C LEU A 134 9.09 12.32 -7.71
N LEU A 135 8.32 13.40 -7.81
CA LEU A 135 6.88 13.35 -7.55
C LEU A 135 6.17 12.41 -8.53
N GLU A 136 6.41 12.56 -9.83
CA GLU A 136 5.83 11.66 -10.84
C GLU A 136 6.24 10.20 -10.62
N LEU A 137 7.50 9.96 -10.25
CA LEU A 137 7.98 8.62 -9.94
C LEU A 137 7.20 7.99 -8.78
N PHE A 138 7.01 8.75 -7.67
CA PHE A 138 6.26 8.25 -6.52
C PHE A 138 4.77 8.05 -6.84
N GLN A 139 4.15 8.96 -7.58
CA GLN A 139 2.77 8.81 -8.03
C GLN A 139 2.59 7.56 -8.87
N LYS A 140 3.48 7.31 -9.85
CA LYS A 140 3.45 6.09 -10.66
C LYS A 140 3.67 4.82 -9.83
N ALA A 141 4.59 4.83 -8.88
CA ALA A 141 4.82 3.72 -7.97
C ALA A 141 3.56 3.40 -7.14
N LEU A 142 2.89 4.44 -6.61
CA LEU A 142 1.66 4.27 -5.85
C LEU A 142 0.48 3.78 -6.72
N HIS A 143 0.39 4.21 -7.98
CA HIS A 143 -0.57 3.64 -8.92
C HIS A 143 -0.30 2.14 -9.17
N ASN A 144 0.96 1.76 -9.28
CA ASN A 144 1.36 0.36 -9.48
C ASN A 144 1.28 -0.48 -8.20
N SER A 145 1.13 0.13 -7.03
CA SER A 145 0.90 -0.60 -5.78
C SER A 145 -0.53 -1.11 -5.63
N PHE A 146 -1.47 -0.62 -6.45
CA PHE A 146 -2.90 -0.93 -6.44
C PHE A 146 -3.63 -0.63 -5.12
N ILE A 147 -2.98 0.05 -4.18
CA ILE A 147 -3.60 0.47 -2.92
C ILE A 147 -4.52 1.69 -3.12
N ASN A 148 -5.50 1.81 -2.25
CA ASN A 148 -6.33 2.99 -2.14
C ASN A 148 -5.75 3.94 -1.09
N ILE A 149 -5.58 5.22 -1.42
CA ILE A 149 -5.08 6.24 -0.50
C ILE A 149 -5.90 7.53 -0.65
N ARG A 150 -5.99 8.30 0.42
CA ARG A 150 -6.64 9.62 0.39
C ARG A 150 -5.72 10.70 -0.18
N GLY A 151 -4.42 10.58 0.07
CA GLY A 151 -3.44 11.55 -0.41
C GLY A 151 -2.00 11.20 -0.07
N ILE A 152 -1.09 12.01 -0.60
CA ILE A 152 0.33 11.96 -0.31
C ILE A 152 0.67 13.14 0.59
N GLN A 153 1.25 12.87 1.75
CA GLN A 153 1.73 13.85 2.71
C GLN A 153 3.25 13.94 2.60
N GLN A 154 3.78 15.11 2.31
CA GLN A 154 5.23 15.29 2.28
C GLN A 154 5.72 16.08 3.50
N TYR A 155 6.81 15.59 4.10
CA TYR A 155 7.55 16.23 5.18
C TYR A 155 9.03 16.25 4.76
N ILE A 156 9.44 17.25 4.00
CA ILE A 156 10.76 17.31 3.40
C ILE A 156 11.41 18.64 3.77
N SER A 157 12.45 18.57 4.60
CA SER A 157 13.26 19.73 4.99
C SER A 157 14.35 20.05 3.96
N THR A 158 14.75 19.07 3.15
CA THR A 158 15.75 19.24 2.11
C THR A 158 15.23 20.14 0.99
N SER A 159 15.94 21.22 0.70
CA SER A 159 15.61 22.17 -0.38
C SER A 159 16.78 22.34 -1.33
N ARG A 160 16.49 22.73 -2.56
CA ARG A 160 17.52 23.15 -3.54
C ARG A 160 17.76 24.66 -3.44
N ALA A 161 18.99 25.08 -3.72
CA ALA A 161 19.27 26.50 -3.85
C ALA A 161 18.45 27.11 -5.00
N GLY A 162 17.62 28.11 -4.69
CA GLY A 162 16.74 28.77 -5.64
C GLY A 162 15.30 28.25 -5.68
N ASP A 163 14.93 27.22 -4.88
CA ASP A 163 13.55 26.80 -4.73
C ASP A 163 12.70 27.92 -4.12
N THR A 164 11.49 28.07 -4.62
CA THR A 164 10.48 29.00 -4.06
C THR A 164 9.57 28.23 -3.09
N SER A 165 8.81 28.96 -2.29
CA SER A 165 7.90 28.34 -1.30
C SER A 165 6.80 27.43 -1.88
N SER A 166 6.57 27.50 -3.20
CA SER A 166 5.59 26.66 -3.92
C SER A 166 6.22 25.46 -4.63
N GLU A 167 7.54 25.34 -4.59
CA GLU A 167 8.30 24.34 -5.34
C GLU A 167 9.05 23.45 -4.38
N THR A 168 8.76 22.16 -4.42
CA THR A 168 9.37 21.18 -3.52
C THR A 168 10.49 20.43 -4.20
N LEU A 169 11.36 19.79 -3.42
CA LEU A 169 12.40 18.91 -3.93
C LEU A 169 11.83 17.85 -4.87
N LEU A 170 10.63 17.32 -4.54
CA LEU A 170 9.99 16.26 -5.31
C LEU A 170 9.55 16.74 -6.69
N SER A 171 9.05 17.97 -6.83
CA SER A 171 8.57 18.50 -8.11
C SER A 171 9.67 18.96 -9.05
N HIS A 172 10.86 19.24 -8.50
CA HIS A 172 11.96 19.82 -9.30
C HIS A 172 13.15 18.90 -9.56
N THR A 173 13.29 17.83 -8.79
CA THR A 173 14.37 16.88 -9.02
C THR A 173 13.93 15.87 -10.06
N CYS A 174 14.62 15.87 -11.21
CA CYS A 174 14.39 14.93 -12.29
C CYS A 174 15.39 13.77 -12.23
N ILE A 175 14.91 12.59 -12.53
CA ILE A 175 15.69 11.36 -12.63
C ILE A 175 15.60 10.84 -14.07
N ASN A 176 16.73 10.36 -14.58
CA ASN A 176 16.76 9.64 -15.85
C ASN A 176 16.32 8.18 -15.60
N CYS A 177 15.21 7.77 -16.18
CA CYS A 177 14.68 6.42 -16.05
C CYS A 177 15.65 5.32 -16.54
N GLY A 178 16.53 5.65 -17.48
CA GLY A 178 17.57 4.74 -17.95
C GLY A 178 18.54 4.25 -16.87
N ASN A 179 18.62 4.95 -15.72
CA ASN A 179 19.45 4.52 -14.58
C ASN A 179 18.90 3.26 -13.87
N PHE A 180 17.66 2.87 -14.15
CA PHE A 180 16.98 1.73 -13.52
C PHE A 180 16.89 0.51 -14.41
N TYR A 181 17.73 0.45 -15.43
CA TYR A 181 17.94 -0.69 -16.30
C TYR A 181 19.39 -1.15 -16.18
N ASP A 182 19.61 -2.44 -16.20
CA ASP A 182 20.96 -3.01 -16.20
C ASP A 182 21.64 -2.93 -17.57
N GLU A 183 22.87 -3.48 -17.68
CA GLU A 183 23.66 -3.46 -18.91
C GLU A 183 23.02 -4.26 -20.05
N ASP A 184 22.15 -5.22 -19.74
CA ASP A 184 21.41 -6.02 -20.72
C ASP A 184 20.06 -5.37 -21.09
N GLY A 185 19.72 -4.24 -20.47
CA GLY A 185 18.46 -3.53 -20.67
C GLY A 185 17.30 -4.10 -19.87
N GLU A 186 17.56 -4.96 -18.88
CA GLU A 186 16.53 -5.51 -18.00
C GLU A 186 16.15 -4.50 -16.91
N PRO A 187 14.84 -4.22 -16.71
CA PRO A 187 14.40 -3.25 -15.72
C PRO A 187 14.49 -3.78 -14.28
N MET A 188 14.82 -2.91 -13.36
CA MET A 188 14.67 -3.13 -11.92
C MET A 188 13.20 -3.30 -11.52
N THR A 189 12.95 -3.77 -10.30
CA THR A 189 11.59 -3.74 -9.73
C THR A 189 11.25 -2.33 -9.25
N TRP A 190 9.95 -2.00 -9.18
CA TRP A 190 9.51 -0.71 -8.63
C TRP A 190 10.01 -0.48 -7.21
N ARG A 191 10.09 -1.53 -6.40
CA ARG A 191 10.64 -1.47 -5.04
C ARG A 191 12.10 -1.02 -5.06
N THR A 192 12.93 -1.66 -5.89
CA THR A 192 14.34 -1.30 -6.02
C THR A 192 14.51 0.14 -6.49
N VAL A 193 13.71 0.57 -7.47
CA VAL A 193 13.72 1.96 -7.96
C VAL A 193 13.40 2.96 -6.84
N LEU A 194 12.38 2.68 -6.03
CA LEU A 194 12.04 3.54 -4.88
C LEU A 194 13.17 3.57 -3.83
N ASP A 195 13.75 2.42 -3.51
CA ASP A 195 14.82 2.33 -2.52
C ASP A 195 16.06 3.10 -2.97
N GLU A 196 16.48 2.94 -4.24
CA GLU A 196 17.61 3.67 -4.82
C GLU A 196 17.35 5.18 -4.94
N THR A 197 16.09 5.58 -5.07
CA THR A 197 15.68 6.98 -5.20
C THR A 197 15.58 7.68 -3.84
N LEU A 198 14.98 7.02 -2.85
CA LEU A 198 14.77 7.59 -1.52
C LEU A 198 16.04 7.64 -0.67
N ARG A 199 16.89 6.62 -0.79
CA ARG A 199 18.11 6.45 0.04
C ARG A 199 19.08 7.61 -0.02
N PRO A 200 19.44 8.19 -1.20
CA PRO A 200 20.39 9.31 -1.28
C PRO A 200 19.91 10.58 -0.56
N PHE A 201 18.60 10.76 -0.44
CA PHE A 201 18.01 11.91 0.25
C PHE A 201 17.64 11.62 1.70
N ALA A 202 18.00 10.44 2.23
CA ALA A 202 17.57 9.97 3.54
C ALA A 202 16.03 10.03 3.72
N MET A 203 15.29 9.86 2.64
CA MET A 203 13.84 9.88 2.61
C MET A 203 13.25 8.50 2.90
N ARG A 204 12.00 8.52 3.35
CA ARG A 204 11.20 7.33 3.64
C ARG A 204 9.79 7.48 3.12
N MET A 205 9.19 6.33 2.82
CA MET A 205 7.80 6.21 2.43
C MET A 205 7.11 5.20 3.34
N ILE A 206 5.94 5.58 3.88
CA ILE A 206 5.11 4.72 4.75
C ILE A 206 3.63 5.03 4.53
N GLN A 207 2.78 4.02 4.55
CA GLN A 207 1.34 4.21 4.63
C GLN A 207 0.88 4.33 6.08
N ARG A 208 0.10 5.36 6.40
CA ARG A 208 -0.48 5.54 7.73
C ARG A 208 -1.79 6.34 7.68
N SER A 209 -2.78 5.88 8.44
CA SER A 209 -4.09 6.56 8.58
C SER A 209 -4.75 6.91 7.23
N GLY A 210 -4.58 6.05 6.22
CA GLY A 210 -5.16 6.21 4.88
C GLY A 210 -4.40 7.15 3.93
N ASP A 211 -3.28 7.71 4.35
CA ASP A 211 -2.38 8.51 3.52
C ASP A 211 -1.03 7.82 3.35
N VAL A 212 -0.28 8.19 2.32
CA VAL A 212 1.13 7.83 2.18
C VAL A 212 1.97 9.03 2.55
N PHE A 213 2.89 8.84 3.49
CA PHE A 213 3.82 9.85 3.96
C PHE A 213 5.17 9.64 3.29
N ILE A 214 5.71 10.71 2.70
CA ILE A 214 7.08 10.79 2.20
C ILE A 214 7.79 11.85 3.04
N TYR A 215 8.82 11.45 3.75
CA TYR A 215 9.53 12.34 4.68
C TYR A 215 11.03 12.09 4.69
N ASP A 216 11.81 13.13 4.92
CA ASP A 216 13.24 12.98 5.23
C ASP A 216 13.46 12.91 6.76
N LEU A 217 14.61 12.33 7.15
CA LEU A 217 14.90 12.15 8.58
C LEU A 217 15.10 13.47 9.33
N ASN A 218 15.46 14.54 8.62
CA ASN A 218 15.66 15.86 9.24
C ASN A 218 14.31 16.53 9.53
N ALA A 219 13.32 16.36 8.66
CA ALA A 219 11.99 16.94 8.84
C ALA A 219 11.28 16.46 10.11
N ILE A 220 11.64 15.26 10.61
CA ILE A 220 11.08 14.74 11.87
C ILE A 220 11.56 15.55 13.09
N GLN A 221 12.76 16.13 13.03
CA GLN A 221 13.33 16.92 14.12
C GLN A 221 12.81 18.35 14.14
N ASP A 222 12.40 18.86 12.99
CA ASP A 222 11.83 20.18 12.84
C ASP A 222 10.31 20.11 12.99
N THR A 223 9.71 21.17 13.56
CA THR A 223 8.25 21.32 13.64
C THR A 223 7.68 21.68 12.26
N PHE A 224 7.88 20.79 11.30
CA PHE A 224 7.39 20.98 9.95
C PHE A 224 5.88 20.69 9.89
N GLU A 225 5.10 21.59 9.29
CA GLU A 225 3.73 21.28 8.90
C GLU A 225 3.75 20.47 7.59
N PRO A 226 2.95 19.39 7.50
CA PRO A 226 2.92 18.58 6.29
C PRO A 226 2.31 19.35 5.13
N GLU A 227 2.84 19.16 3.95
CA GLU A 227 2.23 19.64 2.72
C GLU A 227 1.50 18.50 2.03
N LEU A 228 0.19 18.68 1.83
CA LEU A 228 -0.66 17.71 1.13
C LEU A 228 -0.45 17.87 -0.38
N ILE A 229 0.01 16.80 -1.02
CA ILE A 229 0.00 16.67 -2.47
C ILE A 229 -1.34 16.07 -2.89
N HIS A 230 -2.03 16.77 -3.79
CA HIS A 230 -3.28 16.28 -4.34
C HIS A 230 -3.04 14.94 -5.06
N TRP A 231 -3.83 13.93 -4.70
CA TRP A 231 -3.80 12.61 -5.28
C TRP A 231 -5.05 12.40 -6.13
N GLU A 232 -4.87 12.19 -7.43
CA GLU A 232 -5.93 11.73 -8.30
C GLU A 232 -5.87 10.20 -8.32
N GLY A 233 -6.74 9.58 -7.52
CA GLY A 233 -6.86 8.12 -7.46
C GLY A 233 -7.36 7.55 -8.80
N LYS A 234 -7.17 6.25 -8.98
CA LYS A 234 -7.91 5.53 -10.02
C LYS A 234 -9.39 5.50 -9.62
N ASP A 235 -10.27 6.10 -10.46
CA ASP A 235 -11.71 5.91 -10.41
C ASP A 235 -12.10 4.45 -10.70
#